data_bec59ebf809fbc06ec41e0c8ea5c0efb
#
_entry.id   bec59ebf809fbc06ec41e0c8ea5c0efb
#
_cell.length_a   1.000
_cell.length_b   1.000
_cell.length_c   1.000
_cell.angle_alpha   90.00
_cell.angle_beta   90.00
_cell.angle_gamma   90.00
#
_symmetry.space_group_name_H-M   'P 1'
#
loop_
_entity.id
_entity.type
_entity.pdbx_description
1 polymer ?
#
loop_
_entity_poly.entity_id
_entity_poly.type
_entity_poly.pdbx_seq_one_letter_code
_entity_poly.pdbx_strand_id
1 'polypeptide(L)'
;MLTRQRREKIRNLAQEKNRVQKTLEQGNVKLRSVMSDVFGVSGEAMLQAMILDKETDPQKIAALAKGKLCKKKEEIRAALEGHQLPETHRFLVQQGLEHMAVLVEQIEALDRKVEEKIQAEGFQQAYQNLQTIPGVKETAAAEALAEVGPDVKAFPSAAQLSSWAGECPGNHESAGKRKNGRTTKGNPYFRAMLNQSAWAASHKEASEFQACYQHLSPRLKHKGAIIGVAHALVYAIYDVLHWQRPYQPPKVEGLDRAKTENLIRHHSRRLRRLKAWLPQAPVLSNCAKVVRKLEMLEA
;
A
#
# COMPACT_ATOMS: atom_id res chain seq x y z
N MET A 1 9.92 18.32 6.26
CA MET A 1 9.02 18.57 7.40
C MET A 1 7.54 18.51 7.00
N LEU A 2 7.10 19.17 5.90
CA LEU A 2 5.70 19.18 5.44
C LEU A 2 5.12 17.78 5.22
N THR A 3 5.82 16.88 4.51
CA THR A 3 5.40 15.51 4.24
C THR A 3 5.21 14.67 5.51
N ARG A 4 6.05 14.88 6.53
CA ARG A 4 5.90 14.24 7.85
C ARG A 4 4.64 14.72 8.56
N GLN A 5 4.38 16.04 8.55
CA GLN A 5 3.15 16.62 9.12
C GLN A 5 1.89 16.11 8.41
N ARG A 6 1.94 16.05 7.07
CA ARG A 6 0.86 15.47 6.26
C ARG A 6 0.55 14.04 6.69
N ARG A 7 1.56 13.21 6.82
CA ARG A 7 1.41 11.81 7.27
C ARG A 7 0.79 11.71 8.67
N GLU A 8 1.18 12.60 9.58
CA GLU A 8 0.61 12.65 10.92
C GLU A 8 -0.89 13.06 10.88
N LYS A 9 -1.26 14.04 10.05
CA LYS A 9 -2.67 14.42 9.87
C LYS A 9 -3.51 13.29 9.28
N ILE A 10 -2.99 12.55 8.30
CA ILE A 10 -3.67 11.36 7.74
C ILE A 10 -3.87 10.30 8.83
N ARG A 11 -2.87 10.07 9.68
CA ARG A 11 -2.99 9.16 10.81
C ARG A 11 -4.05 9.60 11.80
N ASN A 12 -4.08 10.89 12.15
CA ASN A 12 -5.08 11.46 13.04
C ASN A 12 -6.49 11.33 12.45
N LEU A 13 -6.65 11.58 11.15
CA LEU A 13 -7.91 11.38 10.44
C LEU A 13 -8.38 9.92 10.51
N ALA A 14 -7.47 8.95 10.31
CA ALA A 14 -7.81 7.54 10.43
C ALA A 14 -8.21 7.16 11.87
N GLN A 15 -7.55 7.72 12.88
CA GLN A 15 -7.91 7.52 14.28
C GLN A 15 -9.29 8.11 14.59
N GLU A 16 -9.58 9.29 14.07
CA GLU A 16 -10.90 9.94 14.28
C GLU A 16 -12.01 9.15 13.61
N LYS A 17 -11.82 8.69 12.37
CA LYS A 17 -12.75 7.78 11.70
C LYS A 17 -13.05 6.55 12.56
N ASN A 18 -12.05 5.95 13.17
CA ASN A 18 -12.23 4.79 14.06
C ASN A 18 -13.01 5.15 15.35
N ARG A 19 -12.79 6.35 15.93
CA ARG A 19 -13.56 6.83 17.10
C ARG A 19 -15.03 7.02 16.77
N VAL A 20 -15.30 7.76 15.70
CA VAL A 20 -16.67 7.99 15.23
C VAL A 20 -17.37 6.66 14.97
N GLN A 21 -16.70 5.75 14.29
CA GLN A 21 -17.26 4.44 14.01
C GLN A 21 -17.55 3.63 15.27
N LYS A 22 -16.68 3.67 16.28
CA LYS A 22 -16.92 3.00 17.58
C LYS A 22 -18.15 3.60 18.27
N THR A 23 -18.33 4.91 18.22
CA THR A 23 -19.52 5.58 18.80
C THR A 23 -20.80 5.16 18.06
N LEU A 24 -20.76 5.03 16.73
CA LEU A 24 -21.90 4.54 15.95
C LEU A 24 -22.22 3.07 16.29
N GLU A 25 -21.23 2.21 16.44
CA GLU A 25 -21.42 0.81 16.85
C GLU A 25 -22.03 0.69 18.26
N GLN A 26 -21.66 1.56 19.19
CA GLN A 26 -22.29 1.65 20.51
C GLN A 26 -23.77 2.01 20.44
N GLY A 27 -24.18 2.81 19.44
CA GLY A 27 -25.57 3.10 19.10
C GLY A 27 -26.26 2.03 18.25
N ASN A 28 -25.66 0.84 18.12
CA ASN A 28 -26.13 -0.26 17.26
C ASN A 28 -26.24 0.10 15.77
N VAL A 29 -25.46 1.08 15.29
CA VAL A 29 -25.35 1.44 13.86
C VAL A 29 -24.24 0.60 13.22
N LYS A 30 -24.61 -0.48 12.54
CA LYS A 30 -23.65 -1.49 12.00
C LYS A 30 -23.36 -1.30 10.51
N LEU A 31 -23.32 -0.07 10.02
CA LEU A 31 -23.10 0.25 8.60
C LEU A 31 -21.80 -0.37 8.03
N ARG A 32 -20.76 -0.50 8.84
CA ARG A 32 -19.49 -1.10 8.41
C ARG A 32 -19.61 -2.56 7.98
N SER A 33 -20.59 -3.31 8.48
CA SER A 33 -20.80 -4.70 8.07
C SER A 33 -21.25 -4.82 6.61
N VAL A 34 -21.86 -3.76 6.05
CA VAL A 34 -22.43 -3.73 4.72
C VAL A 34 -21.61 -2.90 3.73
N MET A 35 -21.02 -1.80 4.20
CA MET A 35 -20.25 -0.88 3.37
C MET A 35 -18.79 -0.80 3.81
N SER A 36 -17.88 -0.77 2.85
CA SER A 36 -16.43 -0.70 3.09
C SER A 36 -15.98 0.67 3.61
N ASP A 37 -16.68 1.73 3.20
CA ASP A 37 -16.42 3.11 3.64
C ASP A 37 -17.70 3.76 4.13
N VAL A 38 -17.79 3.94 5.45
CA VAL A 38 -18.94 4.61 6.12
C VAL A 38 -18.86 6.13 5.97
N PHE A 39 -17.72 6.68 5.60
CA PHE A 39 -17.48 8.12 5.41
C PHE A 39 -17.41 8.52 3.93
N GLY A 40 -17.79 7.63 3.01
CA GLY A 40 -17.95 7.95 1.59
C GLY A 40 -19.34 8.54 1.30
N VAL A 41 -19.58 8.93 0.05
CA VAL A 41 -20.77 9.71 -0.39
C VAL A 41 -22.11 9.20 0.14
N SER A 42 -22.35 7.89 0.13
CA SER A 42 -23.61 7.31 0.66
C SER A 42 -23.64 7.29 2.18
N GLY A 43 -22.52 6.93 2.80
CA GLY A 43 -22.44 6.88 4.26
C GLY A 43 -22.52 8.27 4.88
N GLU A 44 -21.89 9.27 4.28
CA GLU A 44 -22.00 10.68 4.71
C GLU A 44 -23.44 11.17 4.66
N ALA A 45 -24.18 10.93 3.57
CA ALA A 45 -25.59 11.28 3.48
C ALA A 45 -26.45 10.58 4.55
N MET A 46 -26.17 9.30 4.83
CA MET A 46 -26.86 8.55 5.89
C MET A 46 -26.52 9.09 7.28
N LEU A 47 -25.23 9.38 7.55
CA LEU A 47 -24.81 9.97 8.82
C LEU A 47 -25.43 11.37 9.03
N GLN A 48 -25.49 12.18 7.98
CA GLN A 48 -26.12 13.50 8.02
C GLN A 48 -27.59 13.36 8.39
N ALA A 49 -28.36 12.48 7.73
CA ALA A 49 -29.76 12.25 8.06
C ALA A 49 -29.96 11.79 9.52
N MET A 50 -29.11 10.86 10.00
CA MET A 50 -29.22 10.32 11.36
C MET A 50 -28.80 11.33 12.44
N ILE A 51 -27.80 12.16 12.19
CA ILE A 51 -27.21 13.07 13.18
C ILE A 51 -27.88 14.42 13.15
N LEU A 52 -28.03 15.07 11.99
CA LEU A 52 -28.58 16.43 11.85
C LEU A 52 -30.10 16.40 11.75
N ASP A 53 -30.66 15.57 10.87
CA ASP A 53 -32.11 15.51 10.64
C ASP A 53 -32.83 14.64 11.67
N LYS A 54 -32.08 13.95 12.54
CA LYS A 54 -32.57 13.04 13.57
C LYS A 54 -33.50 11.95 13.01
N GLU A 55 -33.27 11.57 11.74
CA GLU A 55 -34.07 10.50 11.13
C GLU A 55 -33.75 9.16 11.82
N THR A 56 -34.79 8.40 12.13
CA THR A 56 -34.73 7.13 12.84
C THR A 56 -35.29 5.98 12.02
N ASP A 57 -35.92 6.24 10.88
CA ASP A 57 -36.49 5.24 10.01
C ASP A 57 -35.38 4.58 9.17
N PRO A 58 -35.05 3.27 9.40
CA PRO A 58 -34.05 2.57 8.62
C PRO A 58 -34.32 2.53 7.11
N GLN A 59 -35.59 2.57 6.69
CA GLN A 59 -35.95 2.57 5.27
C GLN A 59 -35.55 3.88 4.60
N LYS A 60 -35.86 5.03 5.23
CA LYS A 60 -35.49 6.34 4.71
C LYS A 60 -33.99 6.53 4.66
N ILE A 61 -33.29 6.09 5.70
CA ILE A 61 -31.81 6.15 5.74
C ILE A 61 -31.22 5.27 4.63
N ALA A 62 -31.69 4.03 4.47
CA ALA A 62 -31.22 3.13 3.42
C ALA A 62 -31.54 3.64 1.99
N ALA A 63 -32.59 4.43 1.81
CA ALA A 63 -32.95 5.04 0.54
C ALA A 63 -31.86 6.01 0.02
N LEU A 64 -31.04 6.59 0.91
CA LEU A 64 -29.92 7.50 0.57
C LEU A 64 -28.72 6.79 -0.07
N ALA A 65 -28.74 5.45 -0.15
CA ALA A 65 -27.70 4.66 -0.81
C ALA A 65 -27.56 5.04 -2.29
N LYS A 66 -26.31 5.29 -2.74
CA LYS A 66 -25.97 5.65 -4.12
C LYS A 66 -25.06 4.61 -4.76
N GLY A 67 -25.08 4.53 -6.09
CA GLY A 67 -24.19 3.69 -6.88
C GLY A 67 -24.36 2.20 -6.56
N LYS A 68 -23.26 1.50 -6.30
CA LYS A 68 -23.28 0.05 -6.01
C LYS A 68 -24.06 -0.33 -4.74
N LEU A 69 -24.18 0.60 -3.78
CA LEU A 69 -24.88 0.38 -2.53
C LEU A 69 -26.41 0.37 -2.70
N CYS A 70 -26.96 0.89 -3.83
CA CYS A 70 -28.37 0.77 -4.15
C CYS A 70 -28.86 -0.68 -4.17
N LYS A 71 -27.98 -1.64 -4.53
CA LYS A 71 -28.31 -3.07 -4.53
C LYS A 71 -28.30 -3.70 -3.13
N LYS A 72 -27.82 -2.98 -2.14
CA LYS A 72 -27.67 -3.44 -0.75
C LYS A 72 -28.58 -2.70 0.24
N LYS A 73 -29.64 -2.05 -0.25
CA LYS A 73 -30.56 -1.26 0.60
C LYS A 73 -31.18 -2.11 1.72
N GLU A 74 -31.57 -3.35 1.43
CA GLU A 74 -32.11 -4.25 2.44
C GLU A 74 -31.06 -4.66 3.50
N GLU A 75 -29.81 -4.89 3.08
CA GLU A 75 -28.72 -5.16 4.02
C GLU A 75 -28.45 -3.93 4.91
N ILE A 76 -28.49 -2.72 4.33
CA ILE A 76 -28.33 -1.45 5.07
C ILE A 76 -29.47 -1.27 6.06
N ARG A 77 -30.71 -1.50 5.62
CA ARG A 77 -31.89 -1.43 6.49
C ARG A 77 -31.74 -2.39 7.69
N ALA A 78 -31.38 -3.64 7.43
CA ALA A 78 -31.16 -4.62 8.48
C ALA A 78 -30.00 -4.24 9.44
N ALA A 79 -28.93 -3.62 8.90
CA ALA A 79 -27.79 -3.13 9.72
C ALA A 79 -28.16 -1.92 10.63
N LEU A 80 -29.27 -1.25 10.33
CA LEU A 80 -29.81 -0.14 11.10
C LEU A 80 -30.99 -0.56 11.99
N GLU A 81 -31.46 -1.79 11.89
CA GLU A 81 -32.60 -2.26 12.68
C GLU A 81 -32.26 -2.24 14.17
N GLY A 82 -33.14 -1.57 14.97
CA GLY A 82 -32.93 -1.41 16.39
C GLY A 82 -31.79 -0.47 16.76
N HIS A 83 -31.30 0.37 15.83
CA HIS A 83 -30.33 1.41 16.18
C HIS A 83 -30.94 2.42 17.15
N GLN A 84 -30.14 2.85 18.11
CA GLN A 84 -30.49 3.92 19.04
C GLN A 84 -29.29 4.86 19.15
N LEU A 85 -29.48 6.09 18.71
CA LEU A 85 -28.49 7.15 18.85
C LEU A 85 -29.01 8.17 19.87
N PRO A 86 -28.70 7.98 21.17
CA PRO A 86 -28.98 9.00 22.19
C PRO A 86 -28.32 10.34 21.82
N GLU A 87 -28.82 11.42 22.37
CA GLU A 87 -28.30 12.75 22.08
C GLU A 87 -26.80 12.89 22.31
N THR A 88 -26.30 12.27 23.38
CA THR A 88 -24.86 12.23 23.66
C THR A 88 -24.05 11.55 22.55
N HIS A 89 -24.55 10.45 21.95
CA HIS A 89 -23.87 9.79 20.84
C HIS A 89 -23.91 10.65 19.57
N ARG A 90 -25.07 11.28 19.27
CA ARG A 90 -25.19 12.21 18.15
C ARG A 90 -24.19 13.35 18.28
N PHE A 91 -24.13 13.97 19.46
CA PHE A 91 -23.18 15.04 19.76
C PHE A 91 -21.73 14.60 19.53
N LEU A 92 -21.32 13.44 20.05
CA LEU A 92 -19.97 12.93 19.90
C LEU A 92 -19.63 12.60 18.43
N VAL A 93 -20.57 12.01 17.69
CA VAL A 93 -20.40 11.74 16.25
C VAL A 93 -20.28 13.05 15.47
N GLN A 94 -21.14 14.04 15.75
CA GLN A 94 -21.07 15.36 15.11
C GLN A 94 -19.71 16.02 15.35
N GLN A 95 -19.23 16.07 16.59
CA GLN A 95 -17.91 16.61 16.93
C GLN A 95 -16.77 15.87 16.17
N GLY A 96 -16.87 14.54 16.07
CA GLY A 96 -15.91 13.76 15.30
C GLY A 96 -15.94 14.08 13.81
N LEU A 97 -17.12 14.26 13.20
CA LEU A 97 -17.27 14.64 11.79
C LEU A 97 -16.71 16.05 11.52
N GLU A 98 -16.99 17.02 12.40
CA GLU A 98 -16.43 18.36 12.31
C GLU A 98 -14.90 18.35 12.41
N HIS A 99 -14.35 17.59 13.35
CA HIS A 99 -12.90 17.43 13.48
C HIS A 99 -12.28 16.76 12.25
N MET A 100 -12.94 15.77 11.67
CA MET A 100 -12.49 15.14 10.41
C MET A 100 -12.45 16.13 9.26
N ALA A 101 -13.44 17.02 9.12
CA ALA A 101 -13.46 18.07 8.11
C ALA A 101 -12.26 19.01 8.25
N VAL A 102 -11.96 19.47 9.46
CA VAL A 102 -10.77 20.31 9.74
C VAL A 102 -9.47 19.57 9.38
N LEU A 103 -9.36 18.27 9.69
CA LEU A 103 -8.17 17.50 9.34
C LEU A 103 -8.01 17.35 7.82
N VAL A 104 -9.11 17.20 7.07
CA VAL A 104 -9.08 17.15 5.59
C VAL A 104 -8.58 18.48 5.02
N GLU A 105 -9.11 19.61 5.47
CA GLU A 105 -8.64 20.94 5.06
C GLU A 105 -7.16 21.17 5.34
N GLN A 106 -6.69 20.72 6.50
CA GLN A 106 -5.26 20.80 6.87
C GLN A 106 -4.38 19.93 5.98
N ILE A 107 -4.86 18.74 5.60
CA ILE A 107 -4.14 17.85 4.67
C ILE A 107 -4.05 18.52 3.29
N GLU A 108 -5.14 19.06 2.77
CA GLU A 108 -5.17 19.76 1.48
C GLU A 108 -4.27 21.00 1.48
N ALA A 109 -4.24 21.77 2.57
CA ALA A 109 -3.32 22.89 2.71
C ALA A 109 -1.85 22.46 2.68
N LEU A 110 -1.53 21.34 3.34
CA LEU A 110 -0.19 20.76 3.29
C LEU A 110 0.15 20.24 1.90
N ASP A 111 -0.81 19.64 1.18
CA ASP A 111 -0.61 19.16 -0.20
C ASP A 111 -0.29 20.32 -1.14
N ARG A 112 -1.06 21.40 -1.09
CA ARG A 112 -0.75 22.63 -1.84
C ARG A 112 0.64 23.16 -1.54
N LYS A 113 1.03 23.17 -0.26
CA LYS A 113 2.35 23.67 0.14
C LYS A 113 3.50 22.76 -0.28
N VAL A 114 3.28 21.45 -0.32
CA VAL A 114 4.25 20.47 -0.86
C VAL A 114 4.39 20.69 -2.37
N GLU A 115 3.30 20.88 -3.09
CA GLU A 115 3.30 21.13 -4.53
C GLU A 115 4.05 22.43 -4.89
N GLU A 116 3.78 23.54 -4.18
CA GLU A 116 4.54 24.78 -4.33
C GLU A 116 6.06 24.56 -4.16
N LYS A 117 6.46 23.72 -3.20
CA LYS A 117 7.88 23.41 -2.96
C LYS A 117 8.48 22.55 -4.07
N ILE A 118 7.71 21.63 -4.64
CA ILE A 118 8.14 20.79 -5.76
C ILE A 118 8.33 21.63 -7.03
N GLN A 119 7.49 22.64 -7.24
CA GLN A 119 7.61 23.57 -8.39
C GLN A 119 8.82 24.50 -8.27
N ALA A 120 9.41 24.61 -7.07
CA ALA A 120 10.63 25.37 -6.89
C ALA A 120 11.79 24.80 -7.72
N GLU A 121 12.76 25.66 -8.02
CA GLU A 121 13.93 25.32 -8.84
C GLU A 121 14.69 24.08 -8.32
N GLY A 122 14.97 23.15 -9.22
CA GLY A 122 15.69 21.91 -8.90
C GLY A 122 14.85 20.73 -8.38
N PHE A 123 13.60 20.93 -7.94
CA PHE A 123 12.77 19.84 -7.43
C PHE A 123 11.91 19.19 -8.53
N GLN A 124 11.42 19.95 -9.48
CA GLN A 124 10.43 19.47 -10.44
C GLN A 124 10.96 18.35 -11.35
N GLN A 125 12.18 18.49 -11.85
CA GLN A 125 12.79 17.45 -12.69
C GLN A 125 13.03 16.16 -11.92
N ALA A 126 13.58 16.25 -10.70
CA ALA A 126 13.81 15.11 -9.85
C ALA A 126 12.49 14.43 -9.45
N TYR A 127 11.46 15.22 -9.17
CA TYR A 127 10.11 14.74 -8.87
C TYR A 127 9.50 13.94 -10.01
N GLN A 128 9.56 14.47 -11.23
CA GLN A 128 9.06 13.79 -12.44
C GLN A 128 9.84 12.50 -12.72
N ASN A 129 11.17 12.56 -12.60
CA ASN A 129 12.03 11.41 -12.81
C ASN A 129 11.72 10.27 -11.81
N LEU A 130 11.51 10.59 -10.53
CA LEU A 130 11.13 9.59 -9.52
C LEU A 130 9.82 8.89 -9.82
N GLN A 131 8.84 9.59 -10.39
CA GLN A 131 7.54 9.00 -10.74
C GLN A 131 7.62 7.98 -11.88
N THR A 132 8.72 7.92 -12.61
CA THR A 132 8.96 6.91 -13.63
C THR A 132 9.28 5.54 -13.03
N ILE A 133 9.69 5.50 -11.74
CA ILE A 133 9.96 4.24 -11.03
C ILE A 133 8.64 3.50 -10.77
N PRO A 134 8.53 2.20 -11.13
CA PRO A 134 7.37 1.39 -10.80
C PRO A 134 7.07 1.39 -9.30
N GLY A 135 5.82 1.71 -8.93
CA GLY A 135 5.39 1.79 -7.53
C GLY A 135 5.66 3.13 -6.82
N VAL A 136 6.38 4.05 -7.44
CA VAL A 136 6.57 5.42 -6.94
C VAL A 136 5.62 6.36 -7.69
N LYS A 137 4.70 6.97 -6.96
CA LYS A 137 3.75 7.96 -7.45
C LYS A 137 3.99 9.31 -6.78
N GLU A 138 3.15 10.28 -7.07
CA GLU A 138 3.25 11.67 -6.60
C GLU A 138 3.63 11.80 -5.12
N THR A 139 2.85 11.21 -4.24
CA THR A 139 3.10 11.28 -2.78
C THR A 139 4.44 10.63 -2.40
N ALA A 140 4.76 9.46 -2.97
CA ALA A 140 6.00 8.76 -2.66
C ALA A 140 7.22 9.53 -3.19
N ALA A 141 7.13 10.13 -4.39
CA ALA A 141 8.17 10.97 -4.95
C ALA A 141 8.42 12.22 -4.09
N ALA A 142 7.35 12.89 -3.64
CA ALA A 142 7.44 14.03 -2.74
C ALA A 142 8.07 13.66 -1.38
N GLU A 143 7.69 12.51 -0.81
CA GLU A 143 8.27 12.00 0.44
C GLU A 143 9.74 11.63 0.26
N ALA A 144 10.11 11.01 -0.87
CA ALA A 144 11.51 10.69 -1.19
C ALA A 144 12.37 11.96 -1.26
N LEU A 145 11.93 12.96 -2.02
CA LEU A 145 12.63 14.25 -2.13
C LEU A 145 12.74 14.97 -0.79
N ALA A 146 11.69 14.93 0.03
CA ALA A 146 11.70 15.58 1.33
C ALA A 146 12.68 14.94 2.33
N GLU A 147 13.01 13.66 2.17
CA GLU A 147 13.89 12.92 3.07
C GLU A 147 15.34 12.84 2.55
N VAL A 148 15.52 12.72 1.24
CA VAL A 148 16.82 12.46 0.60
C VAL A 148 17.40 13.72 -0.06
N GLY A 149 16.53 14.60 -0.55
CA GLY A 149 16.92 15.75 -1.37
C GLY A 149 16.86 15.45 -2.88
N PRO A 150 17.07 16.47 -3.72
CA PRO A 150 16.92 16.34 -5.17
C PRO A 150 18.12 15.65 -5.85
N ASP A 151 19.29 15.55 -5.23
CA ASP A 151 20.55 15.18 -5.87
C ASP A 151 21.41 14.14 -5.15
N VAL A 152 20.88 13.50 -4.12
CA VAL A 152 21.57 12.49 -3.27
C VAL A 152 23.02 12.81 -2.85
N LYS A 153 23.47 14.07 -2.90
CA LYS A 153 24.84 14.46 -2.54
C LYS A 153 25.25 14.08 -1.12
N ALA A 154 24.25 13.98 -0.22
CA ALA A 154 24.48 13.56 1.15
C ALA A 154 24.88 12.08 1.28
N PHE A 155 24.70 11.30 0.22
CA PHE A 155 24.95 9.85 0.22
C PHE A 155 25.96 9.47 -0.86
N PRO A 156 27.20 9.09 -0.48
CA PRO A 156 28.23 8.69 -1.44
C PRO A 156 27.89 7.46 -2.29
N SER A 157 26.95 6.62 -1.84
CA SER A 157 26.52 5.43 -2.57
C SER A 157 25.10 4.99 -2.23
N ALA A 158 24.46 4.23 -3.13
CA ALA A 158 23.16 3.60 -2.91
C ALA A 158 23.15 2.68 -1.67
N ALA A 159 24.28 2.02 -1.38
CA ALA A 159 24.42 1.15 -0.22
C ALA A 159 24.35 1.97 1.10
N GLN A 160 24.91 3.16 1.14
CA GLN A 160 24.82 4.05 2.30
C GLN A 160 23.41 4.61 2.47
N LEU A 161 22.75 5.01 1.38
CA LEU A 161 21.33 5.40 1.40
C LEU A 161 20.45 4.26 1.92
N SER A 162 20.71 3.02 1.47
CA SER A 162 19.96 1.84 1.92
C SER A 162 20.19 1.53 3.41
N SER A 163 21.41 1.70 3.90
CA SER A 163 21.75 1.57 5.32
C SER A 163 21.05 2.63 6.17
N TRP A 164 21.08 3.89 5.72
CA TRP A 164 20.38 5.00 6.37
C TRP A 164 18.85 4.82 6.37
N ALA A 165 18.29 4.28 5.29
CA ALA A 165 16.87 3.92 5.19
C ALA A 165 16.46 2.78 6.14
N GLY A 166 17.42 1.98 6.60
CA GLY A 166 17.15 0.79 7.42
C GLY A 166 16.60 -0.39 6.62
N GLU A 167 16.88 -0.45 5.32
CA GLU A 167 16.47 -1.56 4.45
C GLU A 167 17.59 -2.59 4.23
N CYS A 168 18.70 -2.47 4.95
CA CYS A 168 19.77 -3.45 4.98
C CYS A 168 19.54 -4.49 6.09
N PRO A 169 19.89 -5.76 5.86
CA PRO A 169 19.89 -6.76 6.93
C PRO A 169 20.93 -6.39 7.99
N GLY A 170 20.51 -6.46 9.27
CA GLY A 170 21.42 -6.27 10.39
C GLY A 170 22.44 -7.41 10.44
N ASN A 171 23.71 -7.09 10.68
CA ASN A 171 24.77 -8.08 10.85
C ASN A 171 24.89 -8.46 12.33
N HIS A 172 24.00 -9.35 12.80
CA HIS A 172 24.07 -9.93 14.14
C HIS A 172 24.66 -11.34 14.05
N GLU A 173 25.96 -11.40 13.89
CA GLU A 173 26.72 -12.64 13.83
C GLU A 173 27.70 -12.70 15.00
N SER A 174 27.83 -13.87 15.63
CA SER A 174 28.82 -14.14 16.69
C SER A 174 29.30 -15.56 16.55
N ALA A 175 30.62 -15.73 16.51
CA ALA A 175 31.29 -17.03 16.35
C ALA A 175 30.78 -17.83 15.13
N GLY A 176 30.61 -17.16 13.96
CA GLY A 176 30.13 -17.77 12.73
C GLY A 176 28.62 -18.16 12.73
N LYS A 177 27.89 -17.85 13.81
CA LYS A 177 26.45 -18.13 13.89
C LYS A 177 25.63 -16.85 13.77
N ARG A 178 24.79 -16.77 12.74
CA ARG A 178 23.86 -15.68 12.52
C ARG A 178 22.73 -15.74 13.55
N LYS A 179 22.69 -14.77 14.49
CA LYS A 179 21.69 -14.72 15.56
C LYS A 179 20.36 -14.09 15.10
N ASN A 180 20.41 -13.09 14.22
CA ASN A 180 19.21 -12.35 13.78
C ASN A 180 19.41 -11.79 12.38
N GLY A 181 18.36 -11.87 11.55
CA GLY A 181 18.29 -11.27 10.22
C GLY A 181 17.41 -10.03 10.13
N ARG A 182 17.05 -9.42 11.27
CA ARG A 182 16.25 -8.19 11.28
C ARG A 182 17.03 -7.06 10.62
N THR A 183 16.32 -6.20 9.92
CA THR A 183 16.89 -4.97 9.35
C THR A 183 17.29 -3.98 10.46
N THR A 184 18.25 -3.12 10.14
CA THR A 184 18.68 -2.04 11.03
C THR A 184 17.56 -1.02 11.26
N LYS A 185 17.67 -0.24 12.32
CA LYS A 185 16.81 0.93 12.53
C LYS A 185 17.30 2.04 11.59
N GLY A 186 16.43 2.56 10.75
CA GLY A 186 16.74 3.67 9.84
C GLY A 186 15.72 4.80 9.97
N ASN A 187 15.67 5.67 8.96
CA ASN A 187 14.68 6.73 8.90
C ASN A 187 13.26 6.13 8.77
N PRO A 188 12.37 6.29 9.78
CA PRO A 188 11.06 5.63 9.80
C PRO A 188 10.11 6.17 8.72
N TYR A 189 10.26 7.43 8.29
CA TYR A 189 9.42 8.05 7.28
C TYR A 189 9.77 7.55 5.89
N PHE A 190 11.04 7.59 5.53
CA PHE A 190 11.53 7.08 4.26
C PHE A 190 11.29 5.57 4.12
N ARG A 191 11.57 4.81 5.18
CA ARG A 191 11.32 3.38 5.23
C ARG A 191 9.84 3.02 5.04
N ALA A 192 8.92 3.77 5.65
CA ALA A 192 7.49 3.51 5.49
C ALA A 192 7.02 3.79 4.05
N MET A 193 7.52 4.86 3.43
CA MET A 193 7.29 5.16 2.02
C MET A 193 7.83 4.04 1.11
N LEU A 194 9.09 3.60 1.33
CA LEU A 194 9.71 2.51 0.56
C LEU A 194 8.91 1.22 0.62
N ASN A 195 8.43 0.82 1.80
CA ASN A 195 7.64 -0.40 1.95
C ASN A 195 6.29 -0.33 1.25
N GLN A 196 5.62 0.84 1.26
CA GLN A 196 4.38 1.07 0.51
C GLN A 196 4.62 1.03 -1.01
N SER A 197 5.69 1.69 -1.47
CA SER A 197 6.09 1.69 -2.88
C SER A 197 6.52 0.29 -3.34
N ALA A 198 7.24 -0.46 -2.51
CA ALA A 198 7.64 -1.84 -2.78
C ALA A 198 6.43 -2.78 -2.92
N TRP A 199 5.43 -2.60 -2.06
CA TRP A 199 4.16 -3.32 -2.20
C TRP A 199 3.50 -3.03 -3.55
N ALA A 200 3.35 -1.76 -3.92
CA ALA A 200 2.77 -1.36 -5.19
C ALA A 200 3.59 -1.87 -6.39
N ALA A 201 4.92 -1.75 -6.33
CA ALA A 201 5.84 -2.21 -7.37
C ALA A 201 5.80 -3.74 -7.56
N SER A 202 5.65 -4.51 -6.47
CA SER A 202 5.57 -5.97 -6.51
C SER A 202 4.32 -6.50 -7.22
N HIS A 203 3.29 -5.66 -7.38
CA HIS A 203 2.05 -6.00 -8.09
C HIS A 203 1.98 -5.41 -9.50
N LYS A 204 2.96 -4.63 -9.92
CA LYS A 204 3.00 -4.08 -11.27
C LYS A 204 3.51 -5.12 -12.24
N GLU A 205 2.64 -5.54 -13.17
CA GLU A 205 2.94 -6.54 -14.19
C GLU A 205 4.18 -6.16 -15.01
N ALA A 206 4.95 -7.17 -15.37
CA ALA A 206 6.18 -7.08 -16.20
C ALA A 206 7.25 -6.12 -15.63
N SER A 207 7.24 -5.82 -14.34
CA SER A 207 8.30 -5.04 -13.69
C SER A 207 9.36 -5.95 -13.07
N GLU A 208 10.61 -5.48 -13.07
CA GLU A 208 11.70 -6.18 -12.37
C GLU A 208 11.44 -6.31 -10.87
N PHE A 209 10.68 -5.39 -10.28
CA PHE A 209 10.28 -5.44 -8.87
C PHE A 209 9.30 -6.57 -8.59
N GLN A 210 8.38 -6.85 -9.53
CA GLN A 210 7.51 -8.03 -9.47
C GLN A 210 8.33 -9.31 -9.58
N ALA A 211 9.27 -9.37 -10.54
CA ALA A 211 10.16 -10.51 -10.69
C ALA A 211 11.03 -10.74 -9.44
N CYS A 212 11.56 -9.66 -8.86
CA CYS A 212 12.29 -9.68 -7.59
C CYS A 212 11.42 -10.24 -6.45
N TYR A 213 10.19 -9.76 -6.31
CA TYR A 213 9.25 -10.27 -5.31
C TYR A 213 8.96 -11.76 -5.49
N GLN A 214 8.65 -12.19 -6.72
CA GLN A 214 8.35 -13.58 -7.05
C GLN A 214 9.55 -14.51 -6.77
N HIS A 215 10.77 -14.03 -7.01
CA HIS A 215 11.99 -14.77 -6.70
C HIS A 215 12.23 -14.91 -5.18
N LEU A 216 11.95 -13.84 -4.41
CA LEU A 216 12.26 -13.81 -2.98
C LEU A 216 11.15 -14.42 -2.11
N SER A 217 9.88 -14.33 -2.51
CA SER A 217 8.73 -14.71 -1.67
C SER A 217 8.70 -16.18 -1.25
N PRO A 218 9.14 -17.17 -2.08
CA PRO A 218 9.18 -18.57 -1.65
C PRO A 218 10.15 -18.84 -0.51
N ARG A 219 11.24 -18.05 -0.43
CA ARG A 219 12.31 -18.23 0.56
C ARG A 219 12.12 -17.33 1.79
N LEU A 220 11.76 -16.07 1.60
CA LEU A 220 11.73 -15.06 2.67
C LEU A 220 10.33 -14.80 3.22
N LYS A 221 9.30 -15.46 2.71
CA LYS A 221 7.90 -15.14 2.94
C LYS A 221 7.58 -13.71 2.49
N HIS A 222 6.30 -13.33 2.58
CA HIS A 222 5.80 -12.06 2.09
C HIS A 222 6.55 -10.82 2.63
N LYS A 223 6.63 -10.66 3.95
CA LYS A 223 7.27 -9.48 4.56
C LYS A 223 8.75 -9.34 4.20
N GLY A 224 9.49 -10.45 4.19
CA GLY A 224 10.89 -10.44 3.82
C GLY A 224 11.12 -10.13 2.34
N ALA A 225 10.24 -10.62 1.47
CA ALA A 225 10.29 -10.33 0.04
C ALA A 225 10.02 -8.84 -0.25
N ILE A 226 9.05 -8.22 0.43
CA ILE A 226 8.78 -6.77 0.31
C ILE A 226 9.99 -5.94 0.74
N ILE A 227 10.68 -6.31 1.83
CA ILE A 227 11.92 -5.62 2.25
C ILE A 227 13.00 -5.76 1.16
N GLY A 228 13.12 -6.93 0.51
CA GLY A 228 14.05 -7.11 -0.61
C GLY A 228 13.71 -6.21 -1.81
N VAL A 229 12.43 -6.05 -2.13
CA VAL A 229 11.96 -5.11 -3.17
C VAL A 229 12.21 -3.67 -2.74
N ALA A 230 11.95 -3.31 -1.47
CA ALA A 230 12.24 -1.98 -0.93
C ALA A 230 13.73 -1.64 -1.04
N HIS A 231 14.61 -2.60 -0.76
CA HIS A 231 16.07 -2.45 -0.97
C HIS A 231 16.40 -2.15 -2.45
N ALA A 232 15.81 -2.88 -3.40
CA ALA A 232 16.01 -2.63 -4.83
C ALA A 232 15.47 -1.24 -5.24
N LEU A 233 14.33 -0.79 -4.67
CA LEU A 233 13.79 0.55 -4.89
C LEU A 233 14.72 1.65 -4.40
N VAL A 234 15.45 1.46 -3.30
CA VAL A 234 16.45 2.45 -2.83
C VAL A 234 17.51 2.67 -3.89
N TYR A 235 17.99 1.59 -4.52
CA TYR A 235 18.98 1.70 -5.61
C TYR A 235 18.40 2.44 -6.82
N ALA A 236 17.15 2.13 -7.20
CA ALA A 236 16.48 2.83 -8.29
C ALA A 236 16.31 4.33 -7.99
N ILE A 237 15.89 4.69 -6.78
CA ILE A 237 15.78 6.09 -6.32
C ILE A 237 17.14 6.78 -6.35
N TYR A 238 18.18 6.10 -5.84
CA TYR A 238 19.54 6.63 -5.86
C TYR A 238 20.01 6.93 -7.29
N ASP A 239 19.86 5.98 -8.22
CA ASP A 239 20.29 6.12 -9.61
C ASP A 239 19.54 7.26 -10.33
N VAL A 240 18.23 7.35 -10.15
CA VAL A 240 17.41 8.43 -10.72
C VAL A 240 17.86 9.80 -10.22
N LEU A 241 18.09 9.94 -8.92
CA LEU A 241 18.51 11.21 -8.32
C LEU A 241 19.99 11.53 -8.57
N HIS A 242 20.86 10.53 -8.64
CA HIS A 242 22.28 10.73 -8.92
C HIS A 242 22.53 11.17 -10.37
N TRP A 243 21.90 10.48 -11.31
CA TRP A 243 22.07 10.75 -12.75
C TRP A 243 21.07 11.78 -13.31
N GLN A 244 20.13 12.27 -12.49
CA GLN A 244 19.09 13.23 -12.87
C GLN A 244 18.33 12.85 -14.16
N ARG A 245 18.02 11.56 -14.29
CA ARG A 245 17.36 10.97 -15.47
C ARG A 245 16.18 10.09 -15.07
N PRO A 246 15.20 9.88 -15.97
CA PRO A 246 14.13 8.91 -15.75
C PRO A 246 14.69 7.52 -15.44
N TYR A 247 13.91 6.75 -14.67
CA TYR A 247 14.26 5.39 -14.34
C TYR A 247 14.49 4.53 -15.59
N GLN A 248 15.60 3.83 -15.59
CA GLN A 248 15.92 2.83 -16.61
C GLN A 248 16.04 1.49 -15.91
N PRO A 249 15.17 0.51 -16.24
CA PRO A 249 15.31 -0.82 -15.68
C PRO A 249 16.72 -1.33 -16.02
N PRO A 250 17.36 -2.06 -15.08
CA PRO A 250 18.67 -2.61 -15.35
C PRO A 250 18.57 -3.46 -16.62
N LYS A 251 19.41 -3.12 -17.61
CA LYS A 251 19.52 -3.96 -18.80
C LYS A 251 19.90 -5.34 -18.30
N VAL A 252 19.07 -6.32 -18.61
CA VAL A 252 19.43 -7.72 -18.44
C VAL A 252 20.46 -8.03 -19.52
N GLU A 253 21.65 -7.44 -19.39
CA GLU A 253 22.81 -7.82 -20.18
C GLU A 253 23.23 -9.20 -19.68
N GLY A 254 22.87 -10.19 -20.50
CA GLY A 254 23.36 -11.53 -20.29
C GLY A 254 22.98 -12.13 -18.94
N LEU A 255 21.71 -12.51 -18.77
CA LEU A 255 21.52 -13.76 -18.06
C LEU A 255 22.51 -14.73 -18.73
N ASP A 256 23.62 -15.01 -18.04
CA ASP A 256 24.60 -16.01 -18.48
C ASP A 256 23.79 -17.17 -19.05
N ARG A 257 23.93 -17.39 -20.35
CA ARG A 257 23.12 -18.37 -21.08
C ARG A 257 23.06 -19.70 -20.33
N ALA A 258 24.18 -20.07 -19.69
CA ALA A 258 24.31 -21.25 -18.85
C ALA A 258 23.43 -21.15 -17.57
N LYS A 259 23.30 -19.97 -16.94
CA LYS A 259 22.40 -19.77 -15.77
C LYS A 259 20.95 -19.83 -16.19
N THR A 260 20.57 -19.22 -17.31
CA THR A 260 19.23 -19.27 -17.86
C THR A 260 18.83 -20.70 -18.23
N GLU A 261 19.68 -21.43 -18.92
CA GLU A 261 19.45 -22.83 -19.28
C GLU A 261 19.35 -23.72 -18.03
N ASN A 262 20.15 -23.49 -17.00
CA ASN A 262 20.05 -24.20 -15.73
C ASN A 262 18.73 -23.88 -14.99
N LEU A 263 18.27 -22.63 -15.02
CA LEU A 263 17.00 -22.20 -14.43
C LEU A 263 15.81 -22.85 -15.17
N ILE A 264 15.82 -22.82 -16.50
CA ILE A 264 14.84 -23.50 -17.35
C ILE A 264 14.82 -24.99 -17.04
N ARG A 265 15.98 -25.62 -16.97
CA ARG A 265 16.12 -27.06 -16.66
C ARG A 265 15.60 -27.40 -15.27
N HIS A 266 15.84 -26.54 -14.28
CA HIS A 266 15.35 -26.71 -12.92
C HIS A 266 13.81 -26.60 -12.87
N HIS A 267 13.23 -25.58 -13.47
CA HIS A 267 11.77 -25.38 -13.49
C HIS A 267 11.06 -26.46 -14.32
N SER A 268 11.61 -26.88 -15.41
CA SER A 268 11.08 -27.99 -16.22
C SER A 268 11.09 -29.32 -15.46
N ARG A 269 12.11 -29.60 -14.64
CA ARG A 269 12.12 -30.78 -13.75
C ARG A 269 11.05 -30.69 -12.68
N ARG A 270 10.85 -29.51 -12.11
CA ARG A 270 9.81 -29.26 -11.09
C ARG A 270 8.40 -29.40 -11.68
N LEU A 271 8.17 -28.86 -12.86
CA LEU A 271 6.91 -29.01 -13.60
C LEU A 271 6.63 -30.47 -13.92
N ARG A 272 7.60 -31.24 -14.40
CA ARG A 272 7.44 -32.68 -14.63
C ARG A 272 7.05 -33.45 -13.37
N ARG A 273 7.68 -33.13 -12.22
CA ARG A 273 7.32 -33.77 -10.94
C ARG A 273 5.89 -33.42 -10.52
N LEU A 274 5.49 -32.14 -10.67
CA LEU A 274 4.12 -31.72 -10.36
C LEU A 274 3.10 -32.34 -11.31
N LYS A 275 3.39 -32.41 -12.62
CA LYS A 275 2.54 -33.11 -13.60
C LYS A 275 2.41 -34.61 -13.29
N ALA A 276 3.45 -35.27 -12.83
CA ALA A 276 3.42 -36.68 -12.42
C ALA A 276 2.64 -36.91 -11.11
N TRP A 277 2.62 -35.94 -10.23
CA TRP A 277 1.89 -36.02 -8.95
C TRP A 277 0.39 -35.64 -9.08
N LEU A 278 0.04 -34.75 -10.02
CA LEU A 278 -1.34 -34.27 -10.22
C LEU A 278 -2.39 -35.38 -10.40
N PRO A 279 -2.15 -36.46 -11.16
CA PRO A 279 -3.10 -37.56 -11.31
C PRO A 279 -3.29 -38.40 -10.04
N GLN A 280 -2.36 -38.31 -9.09
CA GLN A 280 -2.36 -39.08 -7.84
C GLN A 280 -2.87 -38.23 -6.64
N ALA A 281 -3.12 -36.93 -6.85
CA ALA A 281 -3.62 -36.05 -5.81
C ALA A 281 -5.11 -36.29 -5.54
N PRO A 282 -5.57 -36.35 -4.27
CA PRO A 282 -6.99 -36.42 -3.97
C PRO A 282 -7.68 -35.22 -4.59
N VAL A 283 -8.77 -35.47 -5.34
CA VAL A 283 -9.50 -34.47 -6.13
C VAL A 283 -10.07 -33.38 -5.22
N LEU A 284 -9.33 -32.30 -5.06
CA LEU A 284 -9.88 -31.04 -4.58
C LEU A 284 -10.49 -30.33 -5.80
N SER A 285 -11.77 -30.01 -5.75
CA SER A 285 -12.61 -29.52 -6.84
C SER A 285 -12.13 -28.26 -7.59
N ASN A 286 -11.03 -27.66 -7.19
CA ASN A 286 -10.41 -26.50 -7.83
C ASN A 286 -9.21 -26.82 -8.75
N CYS A 287 -8.72 -28.07 -8.80
CA CYS A 287 -7.56 -28.43 -9.62
C CYS A 287 -7.83 -28.45 -11.13
N ALA A 288 -9.07 -28.69 -11.55
CA ALA A 288 -9.45 -28.71 -12.97
C ALA A 288 -9.25 -27.35 -13.68
N LYS A 289 -9.39 -26.23 -12.95
CA LYS A 289 -9.13 -24.87 -13.46
C LYS A 289 -7.66 -24.59 -13.68
N VAL A 290 -6.79 -25.16 -12.85
CA VAL A 290 -5.33 -24.96 -12.95
C VAL A 290 -4.75 -25.78 -14.10
N VAL A 291 -5.26 -26.98 -14.33
CA VAL A 291 -4.83 -27.85 -15.45
C VAL A 291 -5.17 -27.22 -16.80
N ARG A 292 -6.41 -26.73 -16.98
CA ARG A 292 -6.82 -26.02 -18.21
C ARG A 292 -5.98 -24.76 -18.49
N LYS A 293 -5.56 -24.06 -17.45
CA LYS A 293 -4.73 -22.86 -17.60
C LYS A 293 -3.29 -23.17 -17.98
N LEU A 294 -2.79 -24.35 -17.61
CA LEU A 294 -1.46 -24.85 -17.99
C LEU A 294 -1.44 -25.38 -19.44
N GLU A 295 -2.56 -25.99 -19.90
CA GLU A 295 -2.72 -26.45 -21.27
C GLU A 295 -2.82 -25.30 -22.27
N MET A 296 -3.44 -24.15 -21.87
CA MET A 296 -3.50 -22.94 -22.70
C MET A 296 -2.18 -22.17 -22.80
N LEU A 297 -1.18 -22.49 -22.00
CA LEU A 297 0.16 -21.87 -22.06
C LEU A 297 1.17 -22.70 -22.88
N GLU A 298 0.78 -23.88 -23.33
CA GLU A 298 1.59 -24.78 -24.18
C GLU A 298 1.11 -24.79 -25.66
N ALA A 299 -0.01 -24.10 -25.98
CA ALA A 299 -0.50 -23.87 -27.34
C ALA A 299 -0.13 -22.48 -27.84
#